data_e3edf57da154fdcf53776dd343a2eddd
#
_entry.id   e3edf57da154fdcf53776dd343a2eddd
#
_cell.length_a   1.000
_cell.length_b   1.000
_cell.length_c   1.000
_cell.angle_alpha   90.00
_cell.angle_beta   90.00
_cell.angle_gamma   90.00
#
_symmetry.space_group_name_H-M   'P 1'
#
loop_
_entity.id
_entity.type
_entity.pdbx_description
1 polymer ?
#
loop_
_entity_poly.entity_id
_entity_poly.type
_entity_poly.pdbx_seq_one_letter_code
_entity_poly.pdbx_strand_id
1 'polypeptide(L)'
;SSDFVGDRARSGSETLFLEKNLLSSYPLFHIDAVQAFQFFDCDVKKLGVDLMTLSAHKIYGPKGIGALYLREKIKKEIKPIITGGGQEFGLRSGTENTPLIVGFGKAVELVSARRKQNCLKTEKLKKYFLARLEKIFPALAVNGPIDDKSAPHILNVYLPGTLADEMLIKLDKVGVAVSAGSACSARATKLSHVLTAIGLEQERIMSSLRFSFGRETKIADLKKVLEILIPLEISRF
;
A
#
# COMPACT_ATOMS: atom_id res chain seq x y z
N SER A 1 7.23 24.75 70.23
CA SER A 1 7.09 25.47 69.00
C SER A 1 6.63 24.52 67.88
N SER A 2 5.41 24.77 67.56
CA SER A 2 4.61 24.10 66.53
C SER A 2 5.00 24.63 65.14
N ASP A 3 5.17 23.75 64.17
CA ASP A 3 5.07 24.17 62.79
C ASP A 3 4.10 23.27 62.04
N PHE A 4 3.00 23.89 61.68
CA PHE A 4 1.97 23.44 60.80
C PHE A 4 2.52 23.30 59.35
N VAL A 5 2.56 22.14 58.81
CA VAL A 5 2.62 21.93 57.33
C VAL A 5 1.22 21.72 56.82
N GLY A 6 0.67 22.76 56.22
CA GLY A 6 -0.64 22.74 55.60
C GLY A 6 -0.66 21.82 54.35
N ASP A 7 -1.53 20.86 54.44
CA ASP A 7 -1.93 20.00 53.34
C ASP A 7 -2.71 20.87 52.33
N ARG A 8 -2.08 21.31 51.24
CA ARG A 8 -2.77 21.95 50.12
C ARG A 8 -3.48 20.86 49.31
N ALA A 9 -4.73 20.70 49.61
CA ALA A 9 -5.62 19.98 48.72
C ALA A 9 -5.49 20.53 47.29
N ARG A 10 -4.96 19.74 46.38
CA ARG A 10 -4.95 20.07 44.97
C ARG A 10 -6.36 20.31 44.50
N SER A 11 -6.62 21.49 43.95
CA SER A 11 -7.95 21.89 43.50
C SER A 11 -8.48 20.90 42.46
N GLY A 12 -9.76 20.58 42.52
CA GLY A 12 -10.42 19.64 41.61
C GLY A 12 -10.27 20.03 40.11
N SER A 13 -9.91 21.29 39.85
CA SER A 13 -9.60 21.76 38.47
C SER A 13 -8.27 21.20 37.91
N GLU A 14 -7.25 20.98 38.74
CA GLU A 14 -5.97 20.39 38.29
C GLU A 14 -6.13 18.89 38.02
N THR A 15 -6.89 18.19 38.84
CA THR A 15 -7.21 16.76 38.64
C THR A 15 -8.06 16.59 37.38
N LEU A 16 -9.05 17.44 37.15
CA LEU A 16 -9.85 17.43 35.92
C LEU A 16 -9.07 17.80 34.67
N PHE A 17 -8.06 18.69 34.80
CA PHE A 17 -7.16 19.08 33.70
C PHE A 17 -6.20 17.94 33.35
N LEU A 18 -5.70 17.23 34.35
CA LEU A 18 -4.86 16.05 34.15
C LEU A 18 -5.67 14.89 33.58
N GLU A 19 -6.88 14.63 34.04
CA GLU A 19 -7.77 13.62 33.48
C GLU A 19 -8.20 13.93 32.03
N LYS A 20 -8.48 15.21 31.70
CA LYS A 20 -8.75 15.62 30.32
C LYS A 20 -7.56 15.48 29.39
N ASN A 21 -6.33 15.62 29.88
CA ASN A 21 -5.11 15.45 29.09
C ASN A 21 -4.64 13.99 29.02
N LEU A 22 -5.13 13.11 29.89
CA LEU A 22 -4.91 11.66 29.84
C LEU A 22 -5.87 10.94 28.87
N LEU A 23 -6.72 11.67 28.14
CA LEU A 23 -7.73 11.11 27.23
C LEU A 23 -7.24 10.91 25.80
N SER A 24 -5.99 11.13 25.44
CA SER A 24 -5.44 10.50 24.26
C SER A 24 -5.15 9.04 24.61
N SER A 25 -6.11 8.17 24.33
CA SER A 25 -5.93 6.74 24.49
C SER A 25 -4.83 6.29 23.55
N TYR A 26 -3.61 6.36 24.00
CA TYR A 26 -2.43 5.76 23.35
C TYR A 26 -2.56 4.24 23.42
N PRO A 27 -2.19 3.49 22.35
CA PRO A 27 -1.65 3.97 21.07
C PRO A 27 -2.71 4.40 20.06
N LEU A 28 -2.36 5.34 19.16
CA LEU A 28 -3.18 5.68 18.00
C LEU A 28 -3.03 4.61 16.91
N PHE A 29 -4.14 4.26 16.26
CA PHE A 29 -4.13 3.29 15.16
C PHE A 29 -4.16 4.01 13.81
N HIS A 30 -3.03 3.99 13.10
CA HIS A 30 -2.87 4.54 11.76
C HIS A 30 -2.68 3.43 10.74
N ILE A 31 -3.41 3.50 9.64
CA ILE A 31 -3.19 2.62 8.48
C ILE A 31 -2.79 3.42 7.24
N ASP A 32 -1.84 2.89 6.49
CA ASP A 32 -1.59 3.27 5.11
C ASP A 32 -2.49 2.43 4.20
N ALA A 33 -3.60 3.04 3.74
CA ALA A 33 -4.55 2.40 2.84
C ALA A 33 -4.30 2.74 1.36
N VAL A 34 -3.16 3.33 1.03
CA VAL A 34 -2.81 3.79 -0.32
C VAL A 34 -2.98 2.68 -1.37
N GLN A 35 -2.55 1.46 -1.09
CA GLN A 35 -2.73 0.31 -1.97
C GLN A 35 -4.04 -0.45 -1.72
N ALA A 36 -4.55 -0.42 -0.49
CA ALA A 36 -5.71 -1.20 -0.08
C ALA A 36 -7.04 -0.62 -0.60
N PHE A 37 -7.18 0.71 -0.64
CA PHE A 37 -8.45 1.40 -0.89
C PHE A 37 -9.12 1.00 -2.22
N GLN A 38 -8.35 0.62 -3.23
CA GLN A 38 -8.86 0.20 -4.53
C GLN A 38 -9.60 -1.15 -4.45
N PHE A 39 -9.21 -2.05 -3.54
CA PHE A 39 -9.65 -3.44 -3.53
C PHE A 39 -10.41 -3.84 -2.27
N PHE A 40 -10.16 -3.19 -1.13
CA PHE A 40 -10.72 -3.55 0.17
C PHE A 40 -11.67 -2.48 0.70
N ASP A 41 -12.60 -2.89 1.56
CA ASP A 41 -13.47 -1.96 2.29
C ASP A 41 -12.63 -1.25 3.35
N CYS A 42 -12.40 0.05 3.14
CA CYS A 42 -11.65 0.91 4.05
C CYS A 42 -12.57 1.83 4.85
N ASP A 43 -13.75 1.35 5.27
CA ASP A 43 -14.65 2.09 6.17
C ASP A 43 -13.94 2.31 7.51
N VAL A 44 -13.62 3.56 7.79
CA VAL A 44 -12.85 3.97 8.97
C VAL A 44 -13.55 3.62 10.30
N LYS A 45 -14.88 3.55 10.30
CA LYS A 45 -15.67 3.16 11.50
C LYS A 45 -15.57 1.68 11.76
N LYS A 46 -15.68 0.85 10.70
CA LYS A 46 -15.53 -0.61 10.80
C LYS A 46 -14.10 -1.01 11.18
N LEU A 47 -13.11 -0.33 10.62
CA LEU A 47 -11.69 -0.59 10.91
C LEU A 47 -11.27 -0.04 12.28
N GLY A 48 -12.02 0.87 12.87
CA GLY A 48 -11.70 1.48 14.15
C GLY A 48 -10.45 2.35 14.15
N VAL A 49 -9.98 2.80 12.97
CA VAL A 49 -8.74 3.57 12.82
C VAL A 49 -8.88 5.00 13.31
N ASP A 50 -7.78 5.55 13.81
CA ASP A 50 -7.68 6.97 14.17
C ASP A 50 -7.15 7.81 13.01
N LEU A 51 -6.26 7.24 12.16
CA LEU A 51 -5.72 7.87 10.97
C LEU A 51 -5.72 6.90 9.79
N MET A 52 -5.91 7.45 8.58
CA MET A 52 -5.78 6.67 7.34
C MET A 52 -5.18 7.53 6.24
N THR A 53 -4.10 7.03 5.62
CA THR A 53 -3.46 7.67 4.48
C THR A 53 -4.00 7.12 3.17
N LEU A 54 -4.31 8.01 2.21
CA LEU A 54 -4.76 7.70 0.86
C LEU A 54 -3.94 8.47 -0.18
N SER A 55 -3.85 7.94 -1.41
CA SER A 55 -3.21 8.62 -2.54
C SER A 55 -4.02 8.47 -3.82
N ALA A 56 -4.28 9.58 -4.49
CA ALA A 56 -5.16 9.63 -5.66
C ALA A 56 -4.63 8.79 -6.83
N HIS A 57 -3.33 8.86 -7.14
CA HIS A 57 -2.75 8.15 -8.29
C HIS A 57 -2.76 6.62 -8.15
N LYS A 58 -2.94 6.09 -6.95
CA LYS A 58 -3.08 4.65 -6.72
C LYS A 58 -4.50 4.13 -6.97
N ILE A 59 -5.44 5.03 -7.17
CA ILE A 59 -6.84 4.74 -7.50
C ILE A 59 -7.26 5.37 -8.82
N TYR A 60 -6.30 5.55 -9.73
CA TYR A 60 -6.49 6.15 -11.06
C TYR A 60 -6.92 7.64 -11.05
N GLY A 61 -6.68 8.33 -9.95
CA GLY A 61 -6.81 9.78 -9.82
C GLY A 61 -5.53 10.50 -10.21
N PRO A 62 -5.50 11.83 -10.09
CA PRO A 62 -4.35 12.65 -10.47
C PRO A 62 -3.14 12.39 -9.57
N LYS A 63 -1.94 12.57 -10.14
CA LYS A 63 -0.69 12.62 -9.37
C LYS A 63 -0.59 13.93 -8.61
N GLY A 64 0.13 13.93 -7.49
CA GLY A 64 0.42 15.14 -6.71
C GLY A 64 -0.59 15.45 -5.60
N ILE A 65 -1.56 14.57 -5.35
CA ILE A 65 -2.53 14.72 -4.26
C ILE A 65 -2.76 13.42 -3.51
N GLY A 66 -2.93 13.54 -2.20
CA GLY A 66 -3.36 12.50 -1.28
C GLY A 66 -4.28 13.07 -0.20
N ALA A 67 -4.77 12.24 0.67
CA ALA A 67 -5.57 12.63 1.82
C ALA A 67 -5.13 11.87 3.08
N LEU A 68 -5.27 12.54 4.21
CA LEU A 68 -5.14 11.96 5.53
C LEU A 68 -6.49 12.08 6.25
N TYR A 69 -7.13 10.95 6.50
CA TYR A 69 -8.26 10.91 7.42
C TYR A 69 -7.76 11.03 8.85
N LEU A 70 -8.42 11.87 9.64
CA LEU A 70 -8.20 12.05 11.06
C LEU A 70 -9.52 11.87 11.78
N ARG A 71 -9.55 10.99 12.80
CA ARG A 71 -10.70 10.90 13.69
C ARG A 71 -10.82 12.22 14.46
N GLU A 72 -12.03 12.77 14.55
CA GLU A 72 -12.28 14.11 15.10
C GLU A 72 -11.67 14.31 16.50
N LYS A 73 -11.76 13.31 17.37
CA LYS A 73 -11.24 13.40 18.74
C LYS A 73 -9.73 13.65 18.86
N ILE A 74 -8.93 13.20 17.84
CA ILE A 74 -7.47 13.34 17.86
C ILE A 74 -6.97 14.53 17.05
N LYS A 75 -7.84 15.23 16.34
CA LYS A 75 -7.48 16.33 15.44
C LYS A 75 -6.67 17.43 16.13
N LYS A 76 -6.98 17.72 17.41
CA LYS A 76 -6.27 18.72 18.21
C LYS A 76 -4.88 18.28 18.70
N GLU A 77 -4.60 16.98 18.65
CA GLU A 77 -3.32 16.41 19.07
C GLU A 77 -2.28 16.39 17.94
N ILE A 78 -2.76 16.50 16.69
CA ILE A 78 -1.90 16.49 15.51
C ILE A 78 -1.32 17.88 15.28
N LYS A 79 0.00 17.94 15.26
CA LYS A 79 0.72 19.20 14.98
C LYS A 79 1.02 19.30 13.48
N PRO A 80 0.83 20.48 12.86
CA PRO A 80 1.20 20.71 11.48
C PRO A 80 2.71 20.61 11.29
N ILE A 81 3.15 19.95 10.22
CA ILE A 81 4.56 19.95 9.79
C ILE A 81 4.81 21.16 8.88
N ILE A 82 3.81 21.53 8.05
CA ILE A 82 3.87 22.69 7.15
C ILE A 82 2.98 23.77 7.76
N THR A 83 3.59 24.80 8.29
CA THR A 83 2.92 25.94 8.92
C THR A 83 2.80 27.12 7.97
N GLY A 84 1.88 28.09 8.27
CA GLY A 84 1.65 29.28 7.48
C GLY A 84 0.21 29.79 7.59
N GLY A 85 -0.51 29.92 6.49
CA GLY A 85 -1.83 30.57 6.39
C GLY A 85 -3.02 29.80 6.99
N GLY A 86 -2.79 28.65 7.62
CA GLY A 86 -3.86 27.94 8.37
C GLY A 86 -4.84 27.12 7.53
N GLN A 87 -4.56 26.89 6.24
CA GLN A 87 -5.39 26.04 5.39
C GLN A 87 -5.47 24.60 5.95
N GLU A 88 -6.39 23.81 5.43
CA GLU A 88 -6.68 22.43 5.91
C GLU A 88 -6.86 22.38 7.44
N PHE A 89 -7.68 23.30 7.96
CA PHE A 89 -7.96 23.40 9.40
C PHE A 89 -6.73 23.67 10.27
N GLY A 90 -5.71 24.34 9.72
CA GLY A 90 -4.45 24.60 10.41
C GLY A 90 -3.47 23.41 10.44
N LEU A 91 -3.80 22.30 9.80
CA LEU A 91 -2.99 21.08 9.78
C LEU A 91 -1.97 21.04 8.64
N ARG A 92 -2.25 21.76 7.55
CA ARG A 92 -1.36 21.80 6.39
C ARG A 92 -1.58 23.11 5.64
N SER A 93 -0.66 24.03 5.78
CA SER A 93 -0.73 25.34 5.14
C SER A 93 -0.34 25.29 3.66
N GLY A 94 -0.88 26.22 2.89
CA GLY A 94 -0.73 26.39 1.43
C GLY A 94 -2.08 26.32 0.74
N THR A 95 -2.24 27.09 -0.33
CA THR A 95 -3.49 27.16 -1.11
C THR A 95 -3.90 25.75 -1.56
N GLU A 96 -5.16 25.42 -1.34
CA GLU A 96 -5.73 24.12 -1.71
C GLU A 96 -5.75 23.97 -3.23
N ASN A 97 -5.25 22.84 -3.72
CA ASN A 97 -5.26 22.50 -5.13
C ASN A 97 -6.64 21.96 -5.55
N THR A 98 -7.60 22.86 -5.69
CA THR A 98 -9.00 22.52 -5.99
C THR A 98 -9.16 21.60 -7.20
N PRO A 99 -8.48 21.78 -8.35
CA PRO A 99 -8.58 20.86 -9.48
C PRO A 99 -8.18 19.42 -9.13
N LEU A 100 -7.09 19.25 -8.37
CA LEU A 100 -6.64 17.91 -7.96
C LEU A 100 -7.57 17.30 -6.90
N ILE A 101 -8.13 18.12 -6.00
CA ILE A 101 -9.09 17.68 -4.98
C ILE A 101 -10.35 17.14 -5.68
N VAL A 102 -10.90 17.85 -6.65
CA VAL A 102 -12.07 17.41 -7.42
C VAL A 102 -11.77 16.12 -8.18
N GLY A 103 -10.60 16.05 -8.84
CA GLY A 103 -10.15 14.84 -9.53
C GLY A 103 -9.98 13.64 -8.60
N PHE A 104 -9.46 13.86 -7.38
CA PHE A 104 -9.35 12.81 -6.36
C PHE A 104 -10.74 12.36 -5.87
N GLY A 105 -11.65 13.29 -5.58
CA GLY A 105 -13.02 12.98 -5.20
C GLY A 105 -13.71 12.10 -6.25
N LYS A 106 -13.57 12.43 -7.54
CA LYS A 106 -14.11 11.61 -8.64
C LYS A 106 -13.49 10.22 -8.71
N ALA A 107 -12.19 10.11 -8.48
CA ALA A 107 -11.51 8.80 -8.43
C ALA A 107 -12.03 7.93 -7.27
N VAL A 108 -12.25 8.51 -6.09
CA VAL A 108 -12.86 7.83 -4.93
C VAL A 108 -14.25 7.30 -5.26
N GLU A 109 -15.10 8.14 -5.86
CA GLU A 109 -16.45 7.75 -6.29
C GLU A 109 -16.42 6.55 -7.23
N LEU A 110 -15.61 6.63 -8.30
CA LEU A 110 -15.52 5.60 -9.33
C LEU A 110 -14.97 4.28 -8.80
N VAL A 111 -13.93 4.34 -7.96
CA VAL A 111 -13.32 3.15 -7.36
C VAL A 111 -14.30 2.49 -6.39
N SER A 112 -14.97 3.27 -5.55
CA SER A 112 -15.95 2.75 -4.58
C SER A 112 -17.11 2.02 -5.29
N ALA A 113 -17.64 2.60 -6.36
CA ALA A 113 -18.71 1.98 -7.15
C ALA A 113 -18.28 0.68 -7.85
N ARG A 114 -17.00 0.56 -8.25
CA ARG A 114 -16.49 -0.59 -9.05
C ARG A 114 -15.60 -1.54 -8.26
N ARG A 115 -15.40 -1.34 -6.97
CA ARG A 115 -14.46 -2.10 -6.13
C ARG A 115 -14.63 -3.61 -6.27
N LYS A 116 -15.85 -4.11 -6.04
CA LYS A 116 -16.15 -5.55 -6.13
C LYS A 116 -15.82 -6.12 -7.51
N GLN A 117 -16.21 -5.40 -8.57
CA GLN A 117 -15.96 -5.83 -9.95
C GLN A 117 -14.45 -5.85 -10.26
N ASN A 118 -13.71 -4.81 -9.87
CA ASN A 118 -12.27 -4.72 -10.07
C ASN A 118 -11.53 -5.83 -9.31
N CYS A 119 -11.92 -6.10 -8.06
CA CYS A 119 -11.36 -7.16 -7.24
C CYS A 119 -11.55 -8.53 -7.92
N LEU A 120 -12.77 -8.89 -8.30
CA LEU A 120 -13.07 -10.16 -8.99
C LEU A 120 -12.34 -10.28 -10.33
N LYS A 121 -12.22 -9.18 -11.09
CA LYS A 121 -11.49 -9.18 -12.36
C LYS A 121 -10.00 -9.46 -12.13
N THR A 122 -9.36 -8.73 -11.24
CA THR A 122 -7.91 -8.89 -10.99
C THR A 122 -7.59 -10.25 -10.39
N GLU A 123 -8.44 -10.77 -9.52
CA GLU A 123 -8.31 -12.13 -8.99
C GLU A 123 -8.38 -13.21 -10.09
N LYS A 124 -9.32 -13.10 -11.02
CA LYS A 124 -9.43 -14.01 -12.18
C LYS A 124 -8.17 -13.93 -13.05
N LEU A 125 -7.65 -12.72 -13.30
CA LEU A 125 -6.41 -12.53 -14.07
C LEU A 125 -5.22 -13.16 -13.36
N LYS A 126 -5.07 -12.94 -12.05
CA LYS A 126 -4.02 -13.54 -11.21
C LYS A 126 -4.07 -15.07 -11.26
N LYS A 127 -5.22 -15.67 -11.03
CA LYS A 127 -5.42 -17.14 -11.09
C LYS A 127 -5.10 -17.70 -12.48
N TYR A 128 -5.61 -17.05 -13.53
CA TYR A 128 -5.30 -17.45 -14.90
C TYR A 128 -3.80 -17.42 -15.19
N PHE A 129 -3.13 -16.32 -14.83
CA PHE A 129 -1.71 -16.11 -15.10
C PHE A 129 -0.85 -17.12 -14.34
N LEU A 130 -1.12 -17.31 -13.05
CA LEU A 130 -0.41 -18.27 -12.20
C LEU A 130 -0.52 -19.68 -12.77
N ALA A 131 -1.72 -20.16 -13.08
CA ALA A 131 -1.94 -21.50 -13.64
C ALA A 131 -1.23 -21.74 -14.99
N ARG A 132 -0.92 -20.68 -15.74
CA ARG A 132 -0.13 -20.76 -16.97
C ARG A 132 1.36 -20.73 -16.70
N LEU A 133 1.80 -19.90 -15.74
CA LEU A 133 3.20 -19.85 -15.32
C LEU A 133 3.67 -21.19 -14.74
N GLU A 134 2.84 -21.86 -13.93
CA GLU A 134 3.15 -23.19 -13.36
C GLU A 134 3.36 -24.26 -14.42
N LYS A 135 2.73 -24.13 -15.58
CA LYS A 135 2.94 -25.05 -16.72
C LYS A 135 4.25 -24.77 -17.47
N ILE A 136 4.68 -23.51 -17.51
CA ILE A 136 5.92 -23.11 -18.18
C ILE A 136 7.11 -23.35 -17.24
N PHE A 137 6.96 -23.05 -15.96
CA PHE A 137 7.97 -23.16 -14.92
C PHE A 137 7.52 -24.12 -13.82
N PRO A 138 7.72 -25.45 -13.99
CA PRO A 138 7.22 -26.43 -13.00
C PRO A 138 7.81 -26.27 -11.59
N ALA A 139 8.98 -25.68 -11.47
CA ALA A 139 9.66 -25.40 -10.19
C ALA A 139 9.34 -23.98 -9.61
N LEU A 140 8.39 -23.25 -10.23
CA LEU A 140 7.92 -21.97 -9.74
C LEU A 140 7.35 -22.09 -8.32
N ALA A 141 7.63 -21.11 -7.47
CA ALA A 141 6.97 -20.97 -6.18
C ALA A 141 6.39 -19.56 -6.01
N VAL A 142 5.23 -19.46 -5.39
CA VAL A 142 4.64 -18.16 -5.04
C VAL A 142 5.21 -17.68 -3.70
N ASN A 143 5.55 -16.38 -3.64
CA ASN A 143 5.98 -15.73 -2.42
C ASN A 143 4.78 -15.05 -1.75
N GLY A 144 4.31 -15.64 -0.66
CA GLY A 144 3.15 -15.17 0.09
C GLY A 144 1.89 -16.01 -0.15
N PRO A 145 0.78 -15.64 0.49
CA PRO A 145 -0.48 -16.38 0.40
C PRO A 145 -1.11 -16.23 -1.00
N ILE A 146 -1.84 -17.26 -1.42
CA ILE A 146 -2.62 -17.29 -2.67
C ILE A 146 -4.13 -17.43 -2.43
N ASP A 147 -4.53 -17.34 -1.17
CA ASP A 147 -5.91 -17.41 -0.69
C ASP A 147 -6.63 -16.05 -0.80
N ASP A 148 -7.84 -15.98 -0.25
CA ASP A 148 -8.68 -14.79 -0.18
C ASP A 148 -8.11 -13.64 0.67
N LYS A 149 -7.08 -13.92 1.49
CA LYS A 149 -6.35 -12.91 2.29
C LYS A 149 -5.27 -12.20 1.49
N SER A 150 -4.93 -12.73 0.30
CA SER A 150 -3.90 -12.12 -0.56
C SER A 150 -4.45 -10.95 -1.36
N ALA A 151 -3.58 -9.95 -1.63
CA ALA A 151 -3.93 -8.87 -2.54
C ALA A 151 -4.31 -9.42 -3.93
N PRO A 152 -5.52 -9.11 -4.45
CA PRO A 152 -6.01 -9.73 -5.69
C PRO A 152 -5.23 -9.28 -6.93
N HIS A 153 -4.55 -8.17 -6.85
CA HIS A 153 -3.85 -7.51 -7.96
C HIS A 153 -2.33 -7.72 -7.95
N ILE A 154 -1.79 -8.49 -7.02
CA ILE A 154 -0.35 -8.72 -6.89
C ILE A 154 -0.07 -10.21 -6.93
N LEU A 155 0.91 -10.60 -7.74
CA LEU A 155 1.49 -11.94 -7.77
C LEU A 155 3.02 -11.80 -7.71
N ASN A 156 3.64 -12.31 -6.66
CA ASN A 156 5.09 -12.41 -6.55
C ASN A 156 5.49 -13.87 -6.69
N VAL A 157 6.37 -14.17 -7.66
CA VAL A 157 6.79 -15.53 -7.98
C VAL A 157 8.30 -15.64 -7.98
N TYR A 158 8.78 -16.74 -7.45
CA TYR A 158 10.15 -17.22 -7.58
C TYR A 158 10.28 -18.04 -8.85
N LEU A 159 11.24 -17.70 -9.67
CA LEU A 159 11.59 -18.40 -10.92
C LEU A 159 13.01 -18.96 -10.77
N PRO A 160 13.17 -20.22 -10.34
CA PRO A 160 14.48 -20.81 -10.09
C PRO A 160 15.40 -20.71 -11.30
N GLY A 161 16.71 -20.46 -11.07
CA GLY A 161 17.72 -20.35 -12.13
C GLY A 161 17.61 -19.10 -12.99
N THR A 162 16.77 -18.09 -12.63
CA THR A 162 16.78 -16.77 -13.27
C THR A 162 17.35 -15.72 -12.32
N LEU A 163 17.85 -14.62 -12.88
CA LEU A 163 18.10 -13.39 -12.12
C LEU A 163 16.98 -12.40 -12.45
N ALA A 164 16.31 -11.92 -11.40
CA ALA A 164 15.18 -11.01 -11.56
C ALA A 164 15.54 -9.72 -12.30
N ASP A 165 16.75 -9.19 -12.08
CA ASP A 165 17.24 -7.98 -12.75
C ASP A 165 17.45 -8.20 -14.27
N GLU A 166 17.96 -9.37 -14.67
CA GLU A 166 18.08 -9.71 -16.09
C GLU A 166 16.70 -9.88 -16.74
N MET A 167 15.79 -10.55 -16.03
CA MET A 167 14.43 -10.75 -16.52
C MET A 167 13.67 -9.43 -16.64
N LEU A 168 13.88 -8.50 -15.71
CA LEU A 168 13.31 -7.16 -15.76
C LEU A 168 13.74 -6.44 -17.02
N ILE A 169 15.06 -6.44 -17.34
CA ILE A 169 15.60 -5.81 -18.55
C ILE A 169 15.07 -6.48 -19.83
N LYS A 170 15.02 -7.82 -19.86
CA LYS A 170 14.52 -8.57 -21.03
C LYS A 170 13.05 -8.27 -21.28
N LEU A 171 12.22 -8.24 -20.22
CA LEU A 171 10.79 -7.95 -20.31
C LEU A 171 10.53 -6.49 -20.69
N ASP A 172 11.28 -5.53 -20.12
CA ASP A 172 11.15 -4.10 -20.44
C ASP A 172 11.42 -3.81 -21.91
N LYS A 173 12.45 -4.44 -22.51
CA LYS A 173 12.77 -4.32 -23.95
C LYS A 173 11.63 -4.69 -24.89
N VAL A 174 10.71 -5.53 -24.44
CA VAL A 174 9.53 -5.99 -25.21
C VAL A 174 8.24 -5.35 -24.71
N GLY A 175 8.34 -4.29 -23.88
CA GLY A 175 7.22 -3.49 -23.41
C GLY A 175 6.44 -4.11 -22.24
N VAL A 176 7.04 -5.02 -21.47
CA VAL A 176 6.44 -5.64 -20.29
C VAL A 176 7.11 -5.10 -19.04
N ALA A 177 6.41 -4.24 -18.32
CA ALA A 177 6.87 -3.69 -17.05
C ALA A 177 6.53 -4.64 -15.89
N VAL A 178 7.55 -5.09 -15.16
CA VAL A 178 7.47 -5.88 -13.94
C VAL A 178 8.33 -5.25 -12.84
N SER A 179 8.33 -5.80 -11.65
CA SER A 179 9.21 -5.35 -10.57
C SER A 179 10.02 -6.50 -9.99
N ALA A 180 11.31 -6.25 -9.80
CA ALA A 180 12.18 -7.06 -8.97
C ALA A 180 12.30 -6.36 -7.61
N GLY A 181 11.75 -6.93 -6.54
CA GLY A 181 11.76 -6.31 -5.22
C GLY A 181 10.66 -5.24 -5.02
N SER A 182 10.92 -4.22 -4.18
CA SER A 182 9.99 -3.10 -3.99
C SER A 182 10.18 -2.06 -5.11
N ALA A 183 9.09 -1.58 -5.70
CA ALA A 183 9.12 -0.59 -6.78
C ALA A 183 9.83 0.73 -6.41
N CYS A 184 9.96 1.03 -5.12
CA CYS A 184 10.60 2.24 -4.60
C CYS A 184 12.12 2.14 -4.48
N SER A 185 12.71 0.93 -4.52
CA SER A 185 14.16 0.70 -4.38
C SER A 185 14.87 0.43 -5.70
N ALA A 186 14.26 0.75 -6.84
CA ALA A 186 14.78 0.51 -8.20
C ALA A 186 16.16 1.15 -8.52
N ARG A 187 16.75 1.89 -7.58
CA ARG A 187 18.10 2.48 -7.71
C ARG A 187 19.17 1.84 -6.81
N ALA A 188 18.83 0.84 -6.01
CA ALA A 188 19.79 0.22 -5.11
C ALA A 188 19.81 -1.29 -5.31
N THR A 189 20.99 -1.84 -5.45
CA THR A 189 21.34 -3.28 -5.45
C THR A 189 20.96 -3.99 -4.13
N LYS A 190 19.87 -3.55 -3.46
CA LYS A 190 19.45 -4.07 -2.18
C LYS A 190 18.33 -5.10 -2.37
N LEU A 191 18.47 -6.22 -1.69
CA LEU A 191 17.42 -7.24 -1.59
C LEU A 191 16.10 -6.61 -1.14
N SER A 192 14.99 -7.17 -1.60
CA SER A 192 13.67 -6.73 -1.17
C SER A 192 13.52 -6.91 0.34
N HIS A 193 13.43 -5.81 1.09
CA HIS A 193 13.22 -5.84 2.54
C HIS A 193 11.92 -6.58 2.92
N VAL A 194 10.90 -6.56 2.05
CA VAL A 194 9.64 -7.29 2.26
C VAL A 194 9.88 -8.80 2.19
N LEU A 195 10.56 -9.27 1.13
CA LEU A 195 10.84 -10.70 0.97
C LEU A 195 11.81 -11.21 2.04
N THR A 196 12.78 -10.39 2.44
CA THR A 196 13.67 -10.68 3.57
C THR A 196 12.88 -10.79 4.89
N ALA A 197 11.96 -9.85 5.14
CA ALA A 197 11.18 -9.84 6.38
C ALA A 197 10.24 -11.04 6.53
N ILE A 198 9.79 -11.65 5.42
CA ILE A 198 9.02 -12.90 5.45
C ILE A 198 9.91 -14.16 5.46
N GLY A 199 11.23 -14.00 5.65
CA GLY A 199 12.17 -15.10 5.88
C GLY A 199 12.64 -15.82 4.61
N LEU A 200 12.57 -15.21 3.44
CA LEU A 200 13.04 -15.86 2.21
C LEU A 200 14.57 -15.75 2.08
N GLU A 201 15.17 -16.84 1.60
CA GLU A 201 16.59 -16.91 1.28
C GLU A 201 16.98 -15.96 0.16
N GLN A 202 18.23 -15.47 0.18
CA GLN A 202 18.75 -14.49 -0.76
C GLN A 202 18.60 -14.93 -2.23
N GLU A 203 18.93 -16.17 -2.55
CA GLU A 203 18.80 -16.75 -3.89
C GLU A 203 17.35 -16.64 -4.39
N ARG A 204 16.38 -17.02 -3.55
CA ARG A 204 14.96 -16.92 -3.88
C ARG A 204 14.53 -15.47 -4.09
N ILE A 205 15.02 -14.54 -3.29
CA ILE A 205 14.73 -13.10 -3.44
C ILE A 205 15.25 -12.58 -4.76
N MET A 206 16.50 -12.91 -5.12
CA MET A 206 17.17 -12.46 -6.35
C MET A 206 16.54 -13.04 -7.62
N SER A 207 15.80 -14.13 -7.50
CA SER A 207 15.09 -14.80 -8.59
C SER A 207 13.57 -14.58 -8.56
N SER A 208 13.11 -13.55 -7.85
CA SER A 208 11.68 -13.26 -7.67
C SER A 208 11.22 -12.05 -8.45
N LEU A 209 10.12 -12.21 -9.19
CA LEU A 209 9.44 -11.15 -9.94
C LEU A 209 8.04 -10.90 -9.37
N ARG A 210 7.65 -9.62 -9.34
CA ARG A 210 6.31 -9.18 -8.99
C ARG A 210 5.55 -8.71 -10.22
N PHE A 211 4.46 -9.38 -10.50
CA PHE A 211 3.46 -8.97 -11.47
C PHE A 211 2.32 -8.23 -10.79
N SER A 212 1.85 -7.14 -11.40
CA SER A 212 0.74 -6.34 -10.87
C SER A 212 -0.33 -6.17 -11.93
N PHE A 213 -1.58 -6.44 -11.57
CA PHE A 213 -2.73 -6.39 -12.48
C PHE A 213 -3.58 -5.16 -12.16
N GLY A 214 -4.01 -4.44 -13.18
CA GLY A 214 -4.87 -3.27 -13.05
C GLY A 214 -6.24 -3.46 -13.70
N ARG A 215 -7.08 -2.45 -13.58
CA ARG A 215 -8.42 -2.48 -14.19
C ARG A 215 -8.39 -2.57 -15.72
N GLU A 216 -7.33 -2.08 -16.36
CA GLU A 216 -7.16 -2.11 -17.82
C GLU A 216 -6.49 -3.41 -18.32
N THR A 217 -5.87 -4.20 -17.44
CA THR A 217 -5.23 -5.46 -17.80
C THR A 217 -6.25 -6.44 -18.41
N LYS A 218 -5.89 -7.06 -19.52
CA LYS A 218 -6.69 -8.02 -20.28
C LYS A 218 -5.97 -9.37 -20.35
N ILE A 219 -6.74 -10.44 -20.59
CA ILE A 219 -6.17 -11.80 -20.81
C ILE A 219 -5.22 -11.81 -22.02
N ALA A 220 -5.50 -11.01 -23.06
CA ALA A 220 -4.63 -10.88 -24.21
C ALA A 220 -3.22 -10.37 -23.85
N ASP A 221 -3.13 -9.43 -22.90
CA ASP A 221 -1.85 -8.91 -22.41
C ASP A 221 -1.07 -10.02 -21.70
N LEU A 222 -1.75 -10.81 -20.87
CA LEU A 222 -1.14 -11.94 -20.14
C LEU A 222 -0.64 -13.02 -21.10
N LYS A 223 -1.38 -13.32 -22.17
CA LYS A 223 -0.95 -14.27 -23.20
C LYS A 223 0.35 -13.82 -23.85
N LYS A 224 0.46 -12.54 -24.23
CA LYS A 224 1.71 -11.98 -24.79
C LYS A 224 2.89 -12.13 -23.82
N VAL A 225 2.68 -11.83 -22.54
CA VAL A 225 3.73 -12.01 -21.53
C VAL A 225 4.15 -13.47 -21.42
N LEU A 226 3.21 -14.42 -21.43
CA LEU A 226 3.51 -15.86 -21.38
C LEU A 226 4.31 -16.32 -22.62
N GLU A 227 3.95 -15.85 -23.83
CA GLU A 227 4.67 -16.14 -25.08
C GLU A 227 6.13 -15.65 -25.01
N ILE A 228 6.39 -14.53 -24.34
CA ILE A 228 7.75 -14.00 -24.15
C ILE A 228 8.52 -14.82 -23.10
N LEU A 229 7.85 -15.36 -22.10
CA LEU A 229 8.50 -16.11 -21.03
C LEU A 229 8.87 -17.55 -21.44
N ILE A 230 8.13 -18.18 -22.39
CA ILE A 230 8.39 -19.55 -22.86
C ILE A 230 9.81 -19.72 -23.41
N PRO A 231 10.31 -18.90 -24.35
CA PRO A 231 11.68 -19.05 -24.89
C PRO A 231 12.76 -18.86 -23.81
N LEU A 232 12.47 -18.08 -22.77
CA LEU A 232 13.41 -17.83 -21.69
C LEU A 232 13.60 -19.05 -20.78
N GLU A 233 12.65 -19.95 -20.72
CA GLU A 233 12.79 -21.25 -20.04
C GLU A 233 13.55 -22.25 -20.93
N ILE A 234 13.23 -22.33 -22.21
CA ILE A 234 13.87 -23.26 -23.16
C ILE A 234 15.37 -22.97 -23.32
N SER A 235 15.80 -21.71 -23.23
CA SER A 235 17.22 -21.33 -23.34
C SER A 235 18.08 -21.69 -22.12
N ARG A 236 17.53 -22.40 -21.12
CA ARG A 236 18.23 -22.90 -19.92
C ARG A 236 18.81 -24.32 -20.09
N PHE A 237 18.41 -25.02 -21.13
CA PHE A 237 18.88 -26.34 -21.49
C PHE A 237 19.74 -26.28 -22.76
#